data_d7c62abfafedcdac4c873cf619c6e210
#
_entry.id   d7c62abfafedcdac4c873cf619c6e210
#
_cell.length_a   1.000
_cell.length_b   1.000
_cell.length_c   1.000
_cell.angle_alpha   90.00
_cell.angle_beta   90.00
_cell.angle_gamma   90.00
#
_symmetry.space_group_name_H-M   'P 1'
#
loop_
_entity.id
_entity.type
_entity.pdbx_description
1 polymer ?
#
loop_
_entity_poly.entity_id
_entity_poly.type
_entity_poly.pdbx_seq_one_letter_code
_entity_poly.pdbx_strand_id
1 'polypeptide(L)'
;YRIKGELLMANLHLVSKGAKRVSVPNYYDEALTPMEIELDERISPAQNAQRYFKRYQKARSARKFALEQKAIAQEEIRYLASQLLALETCTEEAELAEIREELEKLGYVRANHNRLPRPCALPLLRAQKSSWAKTTGKTTN
;
A
#
# COMPACT_ATOMS: atom_id res chain seq x y z
N TYR A 1 6.28 -6.18 -13.45
CA TYR A 1 7.31 -6.92 -12.72
C TYR A 1 7.20 -8.43 -12.93
N ARG A 2 6.00 -9.03 -12.84
CA ARG A 2 5.79 -10.47 -13.04
C ARG A 2 6.34 -10.92 -14.40
N ILE A 3 5.85 -10.32 -15.48
CA ILE A 3 6.27 -10.63 -16.86
C ILE A 3 7.78 -10.50 -17.02
N LYS A 4 8.39 -9.42 -16.52
CA LYS A 4 9.85 -9.26 -16.59
C LYS A 4 10.61 -10.35 -15.85
N GLY A 5 10.11 -10.81 -14.71
CA GLY A 5 10.69 -11.93 -13.97
C GLY A 5 10.58 -13.25 -14.70
N GLU A 6 9.42 -13.56 -15.28
CA GLU A 6 9.14 -14.77 -16.06
C GLU A 6 9.97 -14.83 -17.33
N LEU A 7 10.00 -13.73 -18.11
CA LEU A 7 10.82 -13.63 -19.32
C LEU A 7 12.32 -13.76 -19.03
N LEU A 8 12.78 -13.17 -17.93
CA LEU A 8 14.17 -13.29 -17.53
C LEU A 8 14.53 -14.72 -17.12
N MET A 9 13.64 -15.41 -16.38
CA MET A 9 13.83 -16.81 -15.99
C MET A 9 13.88 -17.76 -17.22
N ALA A 10 12.98 -17.55 -18.18
CA ALA A 10 12.94 -18.35 -19.41
C ALA A 10 14.17 -18.15 -20.30
N ASN A 11 14.81 -16.98 -20.24
CA ASN A 11 15.92 -16.59 -21.10
C ASN A 11 17.23 -16.40 -20.34
N LEU A 12 17.43 -17.07 -19.20
CA LEU A 12 18.67 -16.95 -18.40
C LEU A 12 19.95 -17.26 -19.21
N HIS A 13 19.85 -18.14 -20.20
CA HIS A 13 20.95 -18.51 -21.09
C HIS A 13 21.42 -17.39 -22.03
N LEU A 14 20.56 -16.40 -22.28
CA LEU A 14 20.88 -15.22 -23.09
C LEU A 14 21.52 -14.10 -22.27
N VAL A 15 21.50 -14.22 -20.94
CA VAL A 15 21.95 -13.16 -20.03
C VAL A 15 23.38 -13.39 -19.59
N SER A 16 24.28 -12.55 -20.05
CA SER A 16 25.67 -12.53 -19.59
C SER A 16 25.76 -11.99 -18.16
N LYS A 17 26.64 -12.58 -17.36
CA LYS A 17 26.94 -12.08 -16.01
C LYS A 17 27.51 -10.66 -16.09
N GLY A 18 26.98 -9.73 -15.31
CA GLY A 18 27.40 -8.32 -15.34
C GLY A 18 26.69 -7.46 -16.41
N ALA A 19 25.72 -8.01 -17.14
CA ALA A 19 24.94 -7.22 -18.08
C ALA A 19 24.02 -6.21 -17.35
N LYS A 20 23.94 -4.98 -17.87
CA LYS A 20 23.03 -3.93 -17.34
C LYS A 20 21.59 -4.07 -17.86
N ARG A 21 21.46 -4.59 -19.06
CA ARG A 21 20.19 -4.77 -19.76
C ARG A 21 20.22 -6.03 -20.60
N VAL A 22 19.07 -6.59 -20.82
CA VAL A 22 18.87 -7.69 -21.76
C VAL A 22 17.58 -7.45 -22.54
N SER A 23 17.64 -7.71 -23.83
CA SER A 23 16.47 -7.72 -24.70
C SER A 23 16.01 -9.15 -24.89
N VAL A 24 14.79 -9.47 -24.51
CA VAL A 24 14.21 -10.80 -24.60
C VAL A 24 12.89 -10.76 -25.35
N PRO A 25 12.52 -11.80 -26.13
CA PRO A 25 11.23 -11.84 -26.78
C PRO A 25 10.10 -11.88 -25.75
N ASN A 26 9.08 -11.06 -25.98
CA ASN A 26 7.91 -11.03 -25.11
C ASN A 26 6.88 -12.06 -25.58
N TYR A 27 6.84 -13.23 -24.96
CA TYR A 27 5.90 -14.31 -25.30
C TYR A 27 4.44 -14.00 -24.93
N TYR A 28 4.17 -12.90 -24.26
CA TYR A 28 2.80 -12.42 -23.93
C TYR A 28 2.24 -11.46 -24.98
N ASP A 29 3.04 -11.12 -25.99
CA ASP A 29 2.66 -10.29 -27.11
C ASP A 29 2.65 -11.14 -28.39
N GLU A 30 1.55 -11.10 -29.13
CA GLU A 30 1.40 -11.84 -30.39
C GLU A 30 2.48 -11.46 -31.42
N ALA A 31 2.92 -10.19 -31.38
CA ALA A 31 3.98 -9.68 -32.22
C ALA A 31 5.40 -10.06 -31.74
N LEU A 32 5.54 -10.76 -30.61
CA LEU A 32 6.82 -11.11 -29.98
C LEU A 32 7.78 -9.92 -29.84
N THR A 33 7.25 -8.73 -29.63
CA THR A 33 8.06 -7.52 -29.53
C THR A 33 9.12 -7.67 -28.44
N PRO A 34 10.39 -7.34 -28.73
CA PRO A 34 11.46 -7.50 -27.75
C PRO A 34 11.25 -6.55 -26.58
N MET A 35 11.33 -7.10 -25.36
CA MET A 35 11.21 -6.33 -24.12
C MET A 35 12.60 -6.14 -23.50
N GLU A 36 12.96 -4.87 -23.26
CA GLU A 36 14.17 -4.57 -22.50
C GLU A 36 13.92 -4.73 -20.98
N ILE A 37 14.80 -5.49 -20.35
CA ILE A 37 14.81 -5.72 -18.92
C ILE A 37 16.09 -5.18 -18.32
N GLU A 38 15.98 -4.28 -17.37
CA GLU A 38 17.10 -3.73 -16.62
C GLU A 38 17.59 -4.74 -15.57
N LEU A 39 18.90 -4.89 -15.48
CA LEU A 39 19.58 -5.83 -14.60
C LEU A 39 20.53 -5.10 -13.67
N ASP A 40 20.74 -5.67 -12.49
CA ASP A 40 21.79 -5.25 -11.58
C ASP A 40 23.04 -6.08 -11.88
N GLU A 41 24.11 -5.42 -12.29
CA GLU A 41 25.39 -6.03 -12.68
C GLU A 41 26.07 -6.81 -11.53
N ARG A 42 25.74 -6.42 -10.29
CA ARG A 42 26.37 -6.97 -9.08
C ARG A 42 25.83 -8.33 -8.66
N ILE A 43 24.67 -8.72 -9.19
CA ILE A 43 23.98 -9.95 -8.85
C ILE A 43 23.82 -10.84 -10.08
N SER A 44 23.63 -12.14 -9.85
CA SER A 44 23.45 -13.09 -10.96
C SER A 44 22.12 -12.86 -11.71
N PRO A 45 22.01 -13.32 -12.97
CA PRO A 45 20.76 -13.26 -13.73
C PRO A 45 19.58 -13.89 -13.00
N ALA A 46 19.76 -15.03 -12.34
CA ALA A 46 18.73 -15.69 -11.56
C ALA A 46 18.30 -14.85 -10.34
N GLN A 47 19.24 -14.20 -9.67
CA GLN A 47 18.94 -13.28 -8.56
C GLN A 47 18.20 -12.03 -9.05
N ASN A 48 18.51 -11.51 -10.24
CA ASN A 48 17.75 -10.45 -10.86
C ASN A 48 16.29 -10.86 -11.10
N ALA A 49 16.04 -12.06 -11.63
CA ALA A 49 14.70 -12.59 -11.80
C ALA A 49 13.95 -12.69 -10.47
N GLN A 50 14.59 -13.23 -9.44
CA GLN A 50 14.00 -13.28 -8.09
C GLN A 50 13.68 -11.89 -7.53
N ARG A 51 14.53 -10.88 -7.81
CA ARG A 51 14.29 -9.49 -7.41
C ARG A 51 13.03 -8.92 -8.08
N TYR A 52 12.77 -9.24 -9.35
CA TYR A 52 11.54 -8.88 -10.04
C TYR A 52 10.31 -9.55 -9.41
N PHE A 53 10.38 -10.84 -9.06
CA PHE A 53 9.29 -11.53 -8.36
C PHE A 53 9.02 -10.95 -6.97
N LYS A 54 10.06 -10.63 -6.19
CA LYS A 54 9.92 -9.97 -4.88
C LYS A 54 9.24 -8.59 -5.04
N ARG A 55 9.62 -7.81 -6.04
CA ARG A 55 8.97 -6.52 -6.34
C ARG A 55 7.50 -6.70 -6.72
N TYR A 56 7.19 -7.72 -7.51
CA TYR A 56 5.80 -8.05 -7.87
C TYR A 56 4.98 -8.40 -6.64
N GLN A 57 5.47 -9.29 -5.79
CA GLN A 57 4.78 -9.68 -4.55
C GLN A 57 4.55 -8.48 -3.64
N LYS A 58 5.57 -7.64 -3.45
CA LYS A 58 5.46 -6.41 -2.65
C LYS A 58 4.39 -5.46 -3.21
N ALA A 59 4.40 -5.24 -4.52
CA ALA A 59 3.42 -4.38 -5.19
C ALA A 59 1.99 -4.96 -5.09
N ARG A 60 1.84 -6.29 -5.24
CA ARG A 60 0.57 -6.98 -5.09
C ARG A 60 0.00 -6.84 -3.68
N SER A 61 0.83 -7.05 -2.65
CA SER A 61 0.43 -6.88 -1.26
C SER A 61 0.08 -5.44 -0.93
N ALA A 62 0.89 -4.48 -1.41
CA ALA A 62 0.61 -3.06 -1.24
C ALA A 62 -0.72 -2.65 -1.91
N ARG A 63 -0.99 -3.17 -3.11
CA ARG A 63 -2.27 -2.92 -3.80
C ARG A 63 -3.46 -3.49 -3.02
N LYS A 64 -3.33 -4.73 -2.52
CA LYS A 64 -4.38 -5.35 -1.70
C LYS A 64 -4.68 -4.51 -0.48
N PHE A 65 -3.65 -4.14 0.28
CA PHE A 65 -3.78 -3.27 1.45
C PHE A 65 -4.41 -1.91 1.13
N ALA A 66 -3.97 -1.27 0.04
CA ALA A 66 -4.54 0.01 -0.39
C ALA A 66 -6.03 -0.09 -0.75
N LEU A 67 -6.46 -1.20 -1.37
CA LEU A 67 -7.87 -1.45 -1.69
C LEU A 67 -8.70 -1.66 -0.42
N GLU A 68 -8.17 -2.40 0.55
CA GLU A 68 -8.82 -2.60 1.85
C GLU A 68 -8.97 -1.27 2.60
N GLN A 69 -7.90 -0.46 2.65
CA GLN A 69 -7.95 0.87 3.27
C GLN A 69 -8.92 1.83 2.55
N LYS A 70 -8.96 1.75 1.21
CA LYS A 70 -9.94 2.53 0.43
C LYS A 70 -11.37 2.16 0.78
N ALA A 71 -11.67 0.86 0.91
CA ALA A 71 -13.02 0.39 1.27
C ALA A 71 -13.42 0.90 2.66
N ILE A 72 -12.53 0.79 3.65
CA ILE A 72 -12.77 1.31 5.01
C ILE A 72 -13.03 2.81 4.99
N ALA A 73 -12.18 3.57 4.30
CA ALA A 73 -12.35 5.02 4.19
C ALA A 73 -13.66 5.41 3.48
N GLN A 74 -14.10 4.64 2.49
CA GLN A 74 -15.36 4.88 1.82
C GLN A 74 -16.58 4.65 2.72
N GLU A 75 -16.54 3.62 3.58
CA GLU A 75 -17.58 3.39 4.59
C GLU A 75 -17.61 4.52 5.63
N GLU A 76 -16.44 4.95 6.08
CA GLU A 76 -16.32 6.08 7.01
C GLU A 76 -16.87 7.38 6.43
N ILE A 77 -16.55 7.68 5.17
CA ILE A 77 -17.11 8.84 4.46
C ILE A 77 -18.64 8.74 4.36
N ARG A 78 -19.17 7.55 4.05
CA ARG A 78 -20.61 7.31 3.94
C ARG A 78 -21.30 7.53 5.28
N TYR A 79 -20.72 7.02 6.36
CA TYR A 79 -21.21 7.22 7.73
C TYR A 79 -21.23 8.72 8.08
N LEU A 80 -20.11 9.43 7.90
CA LEU A 80 -20.03 10.85 8.20
C LEU A 80 -20.99 11.70 7.35
N ALA A 81 -21.20 11.33 6.08
CA ALA A 81 -22.18 11.98 5.23
C ALA A 81 -23.62 11.78 5.75
N SER A 82 -23.95 10.59 6.27
CA SER A 82 -25.25 10.35 6.89
C SER A 82 -25.44 11.15 8.18
N GLN A 83 -24.42 11.29 9.00
CA GLN A 83 -24.44 12.10 10.20
C GLN A 83 -24.59 13.59 9.89
N LEU A 84 -23.92 14.07 8.84
CA LEU A 84 -24.08 15.44 8.37
C LEU A 84 -25.52 15.74 7.91
N LEU A 85 -26.10 14.83 7.12
CA LEU A 85 -27.49 14.93 6.71
C LEU A 85 -28.45 14.92 7.91
N ALA A 86 -28.23 14.06 8.90
CA ALA A 86 -29.01 14.02 10.13
C ALA A 86 -28.93 15.36 10.89
N LEU A 87 -27.73 15.95 10.98
CA LEU A 87 -27.54 17.27 11.59
C LEU A 87 -28.27 18.40 10.82
N GLU A 88 -28.27 18.35 9.49
CA GLU A 88 -28.95 19.35 8.66
C GLU A 88 -30.49 19.26 8.76
N THR A 89 -31.03 18.08 9.00
CA THR A 89 -32.48 17.82 9.09
C THR A 89 -33.01 17.83 10.52
N CYS A 90 -32.12 17.83 11.51
CA CYS A 90 -32.46 17.81 12.93
C CYS A 90 -33.14 19.13 13.33
N THR A 91 -34.28 19.03 14.00
CA THR A 91 -35.05 20.17 14.52
C THR A 91 -35.11 20.18 16.04
N GLU A 92 -34.83 19.05 16.70
CA GLU A 92 -34.91 18.89 18.14
C GLU A 92 -33.52 18.87 18.81
N GLU A 93 -33.41 19.55 19.95
CA GLU A 93 -32.16 19.63 20.70
C GLU A 93 -31.73 18.26 21.27
N ALA A 94 -32.71 17.39 21.56
CA ALA A 94 -32.45 16.03 22.02
C ALA A 94 -31.74 15.18 20.96
N GLU A 95 -32.16 15.24 19.71
CA GLU A 95 -31.53 14.53 18.57
C GLU A 95 -30.11 15.03 18.33
N LEU A 96 -29.89 16.34 18.46
CA LEU A 96 -28.53 16.92 18.36
C LEU A 96 -27.60 16.38 19.45
N ALA A 97 -28.12 16.21 20.66
CA ALA A 97 -27.35 15.67 21.79
C ALA A 97 -26.98 14.20 21.55
N GLU A 98 -27.88 13.37 20.99
CA GLU A 98 -27.62 11.97 20.66
C GLU A 98 -26.54 11.84 19.57
N ILE A 99 -26.66 12.60 18.46
CA ILE A 99 -25.67 12.60 17.37
C ILE A 99 -24.30 13.02 17.92
N ARG A 100 -24.26 14.03 18.76
CA ARG A 100 -23.03 14.50 19.38
C ARG A 100 -22.41 13.44 20.25
N GLU A 101 -23.18 12.77 21.09
CA GLU A 101 -22.70 11.70 21.97
C GLU A 101 -22.12 10.52 21.16
N GLU A 102 -22.78 10.14 20.07
CA GLU A 102 -22.31 9.12 19.16
C GLU A 102 -20.97 9.49 18.52
N LEU A 103 -20.85 10.70 17.99
CA LEU A 103 -19.61 11.20 17.38
C LEU A 103 -18.48 11.36 18.42
N GLU A 104 -18.80 11.69 19.67
CA GLU A 104 -17.84 11.74 20.78
C GLU A 104 -17.34 10.33 21.13
N LYS A 105 -18.23 9.34 21.23
CA LYS A 105 -17.88 7.92 21.48
C LYS A 105 -16.97 7.35 20.39
N LEU A 106 -17.21 7.71 19.14
CA LEU A 106 -16.40 7.30 18.00
C LEU A 106 -15.12 8.11 17.81
N GLY A 107 -14.95 9.20 18.59
CA GLY A 107 -13.76 10.02 18.59
C GLY A 107 -13.67 11.08 17.49
N TYR A 108 -14.74 11.34 16.77
CA TYR A 108 -14.81 12.39 15.75
C TYR A 108 -14.96 13.78 16.35
N VAL A 109 -15.68 13.91 17.47
CA VAL A 109 -15.86 15.14 18.21
C VAL A 109 -15.27 14.99 19.60
N ARG A 110 -14.73 16.07 20.16
CA ARG A 110 -14.16 16.08 21.53
C ARG A 110 -15.15 16.61 22.54
N ALA A 111 -15.24 15.95 23.66
CA ALA A 111 -16.05 16.36 24.80
C ALA A 111 -15.57 17.66 25.48
N ASN A 112 -14.35 18.16 25.19
CA ASN A 112 -13.78 19.30 25.90
C ASN A 112 -13.01 20.27 25.01
N HIS A 113 -13.34 21.58 25.10
CA HIS A 113 -12.90 22.68 24.27
C HIS A 113 -11.43 23.09 24.38
N ASN A 114 -10.59 22.48 25.21
CA ASN A 114 -9.28 23.00 25.60
C ASN A 114 -8.05 22.21 25.14
N ARG A 115 -8.15 21.29 24.16
CA ARG A 115 -6.95 20.66 23.59
C ARG A 115 -6.98 20.71 22.05
N LEU A 116 -5.87 21.27 21.51
CA LEU A 116 -5.60 21.31 20.08
C LEU A 116 -5.88 19.98 19.37
N PRO A 117 -6.44 19.98 18.15
CA PRO A 117 -6.75 18.78 17.40
C PRO A 117 -5.46 17.98 17.15
N ARG A 118 -5.40 16.77 17.67
CA ARG A 118 -4.44 15.80 17.12
C ARG A 118 -4.92 15.45 15.73
N PRO A 119 -4.04 15.46 14.70
CA PRO A 119 -4.43 14.95 13.39
C PRO A 119 -4.98 13.55 13.58
N CYS A 120 -6.09 13.24 12.91
CA CYS A 120 -6.71 11.91 12.92
C CYS A 120 -5.66 10.88 12.49
N ALA A 121 -4.93 10.33 13.45
CA ALA A 121 -4.13 9.14 13.23
C ALA A 121 -5.11 7.99 13.21
N LEU A 122 -5.43 7.50 12.02
CA LEU A 122 -6.12 6.23 11.84
C LEU A 122 -5.45 5.19 12.75
N PRO A 123 -6.17 4.52 13.67
CA PRO A 123 -5.57 3.60 14.64
C PRO A 123 -4.76 2.47 13.98
N LEU A 124 -5.05 2.16 12.70
CA LEU A 124 -4.43 1.09 11.92
C LEU A 124 -3.01 1.38 11.41
N LEU A 125 -2.58 2.65 11.34
CA LEU A 125 -1.20 2.98 10.92
C LEU A 125 -0.16 2.82 12.04
N ARG A 126 -0.60 2.73 13.30
CA ARG A 126 0.32 2.64 14.45
C ARG A 126 0.89 1.23 14.66
N ALA A 127 0.22 0.20 14.17
CA ALA A 127 0.66 -1.20 14.36
C ALA A 127 1.80 -1.63 13.41
N GLN A 128 2.03 -0.93 12.30
CA GLN A 128 3.04 -1.34 11.32
C GLN A 128 4.40 -0.63 11.44
N LYS A 129 4.52 0.44 12.24
CA LYS A 129 5.82 1.11 12.44
C LYS A 129 6.80 0.35 13.35
N SER A 130 6.33 -0.61 14.15
CA SER A 130 7.20 -1.37 15.07
C SER A 130 7.92 -2.56 14.43
N SER A 131 7.52 -3.00 13.24
CA SER A 131 8.11 -4.17 12.56
C SER A 131 9.30 -3.83 11.65
N TRP A 132 9.46 -2.55 11.26
CA TRP A 132 10.53 -2.12 10.34
C TRP A 132 11.86 -1.76 11.02
N ALA A 133 11.84 -1.47 12.32
CA ALA A 133 13.01 -0.97 13.04
C ALA A 133 13.91 -2.07 13.62
N LYS A 134 13.59 -3.36 13.44
CA LYS A 134 14.35 -4.46 14.07
C LYS A 134 15.35 -5.21 13.18
N THR A 135 15.55 -4.77 11.93
CA THR A 135 16.44 -5.48 10.99
C THR A 135 17.72 -4.73 10.59
N THR A 136 18.00 -3.58 11.20
CA THR A 136 19.25 -2.87 10.95
C THR A 136 20.01 -2.63 12.25
N GLY A 137 20.59 -3.68 12.79
CA GLY A 137 21.44 -3.53 13.95
C GLY A 137 22.01 -4.83 14.46
N LYS A 138 22.97 -5.38 13.71
CA LYS A 138 24.06 -6.19 14.25
C LYS A 138 25.02 -6.58 13.13
N THR A 139 26.04 -5.80 12.92
CA THR A 139 27.37 -6.25 12.52
C THR A 139 28.38 -5.21 12.98
N THR A 140 28.93 -5.41 14.12
CA THR A 140 30.30 -5.01 14.47
C THR A 140 30.81 -5.95 15.54
N ASN A 141 31.61 -6.84 15.16
CA ASN A 141 32.93 -7.29 15.61
C ASN A 141 33.27 -8.57 14.92
#